data_29db10652783eb5303c074dff76f6f55
#
_entry.id   29db10652783eb5303c074dff76f6f55
#
_cell.length_a   1.000
_cell.length_b   1.000
_cell.length_c   1.000
_cell.angle_alpha   90.00
_cell.angle_beta   90.00
_cell.angle_gamma   90.00
#
_symmetry.space_group_name_H-M   'P 1'
#
loop_
_entity.id
_entity.type
_entity.pdbx_description
1 polymer ?
#
loop_
_entity_poly.entity_id
_entity_poly.type
_entity_poly.pdbx_seq_one_letter_code
_entity_poly.pdbx_strand_id
1 'polypeptide(L)'
;MRILRRFSEAMGTTPAVDLKELSHFYGTGTMRRQVLQGVNLSVAAGEVVLLTGPSGCGKTTLLTLVGALRSVQQGSVQVLGQELAGANRRERQRLRRSIGMIFQGHNLLRCLTAEQNVQMGSDLLPGLSYRVRRDQSREWLRAVGLGDELNKLPHDLSGGQKQRVAIARALAAHPRLLLADEPTAALDSQTGREVVELLRRLARDQGCAVLMVTHDPRILDIADRLVRMEDGRLFEEAKPALIAPH
;
A
#
# COMPACT_ATOMS: atom_id res chain seq x y z
N MET A 1 -2.65 21.61 7.62
CA MET A 1 -3.91 20.96 8.03
C MET A 1 -5.14 21.36 7.19
N ARG A 2 -4.97 21.85 5.97
CA ARG A 2 -6.08 22.29 5.05
C ARG A 2 -6.42 21.27 3.93
N ILE A 3 -5.64 20.20 3.75
CA ILE A 3 -5.79 19.21 2.67
C ILE A 3 -6.87 18.14 2.98
N LEU A 4 -7.31 17.99 4.23
CA LEU A 4 -8.10 16.86 4.72
C LEU A 4 -9.63 16.97 4.50
N ARG A 5 -10.17 17.96 3.78
CA ARG A 5 -11.63 18.25 3.80
C ARG A 5 -12.41 17.97 2.51
N ARG A 6 -11.99 17.10 1.60
CA ARG A 6 -12.70 16.99 0.29
C ARG A 6 -13.29 15.65 -0.14
N PHE A 7 -13.37 14.62 0.70
CA PHE A 7 -13.90 13.31 0.26
C PHE A 7 -14.83 12.64 1.27
N SER A 8 -15.85 13.36 1.74
CA SER A 8 -16.91 12.76 2.57
C SER A 8 -18.23 12.70 1.81
N GLU A 9 -18.26 12.05 0.63
CA GLU A 9 -19.54 11.68 0.02
C GLU A 9 -19.37 10.36 -0.75
N ALA A 10 -20.21 9.37 -0.41
CA ALA A 10 -20.31 8.02 -0.95
C ALA A 10 -19.45 6.93 -0.27
N MET A 11 -19.70 6.63 1.00
CA MET A 11 -19.37 5.32 1.55
C MET A 11 -20.41 4.32 1.01
N GLY A 12 -20.17 3.82 -0.21
CA GLY A 12 -20.92 2.72 -0.79
C GLY A 12 -20.55 1.41 -0.09
N THR A 13 -21.47 0.48 -0.05
CA THR A 13 -21.34 -0.88 0.51
C THR A 13 -20.34 -1.77 -0.23
N THR A 14 -19.68 -1.27 -1.27
CA THR A 14 -18.75 -2.03 -2.10
C THR A 14 -17.35 -2.02 -1.47
N PRO A 15 -16.75 -3.20 -1.21
CA PRO A 15 -15.40 -3.28 -0.66
C PRO A 15 -14.36 -2.64 -1.61
N ALA A 16 -13.28 -2.11 -1.04
CA ALA A 16 -12.16 -1.57 -1.80
C ALA A 16 -11.38 -2.69 -2.52
N VAL A 17 -11.32 -3.88 -1.92
CA VAL A 17 -10.76 -5.11 -2.52
C VAL A 17 -11.74 -6.25 -2.26
N ASP A 18 -12.08 -7.03 -3.29
CA ASP A 18 -12.86 -8.26 -3.18
C ASP A 18 -12.24 -9.34 -4.07
N LEU A 19 -11.70 -10.37 -3.44
CA LEU A 19 -11.03 -11.51 -4.08
C LEU A 19 -11.90 -12.75 -3.91
N LYS A 20 -12.13 -13.47 -5.00
CA LYS A 20 -12.90 -14.73 -4.99
C LYS A 20 -12.14 -15.82 -5.75
N GLU A 21 -11.84 -16.90 -5.04
CA GLU A 21 -11.16 -18.10 -5.57
C GLU A 21 -9.91 -17.77 -6.39
N LEU A 22 -9.16 -16.75 -5.94
CA LEU A 22 -7.97 -16.28 -6.64
C LEU A 22 -6.86 -17.31 -6.58
N SER A 23 -6.44 -17.80 -7.75
CA SER A 23 -5.27 -18.68 -7.88
C SER A 23 -4.27 -18.12 -8.87
N HIS A 24 -2.98 -18.30 -8.56
CA HIS A 24 -1.89 -17.79 -9.39
C HIS A 24 -0.73 -18.78 -9.46
N PHE A 25 -0.11 -18.87 -10.65
CA PHE A 25 0.96 -19.81 -10.96
C PHE A 25 2.15 -19.06 -11.54
N TYR A 26 3.37 -19.53 -11.22
CA TYR A 26 4.60 -19.15 -11.90
C TYR A 26 5.14 -20.34 -12.71
N GLY A 27 5.94 -20.02 -13.71
CA GLY A 27 6.54 -21.02 -14.61
C GLY A 27 5.54 -21.62 -15.60
N THR A 28 6.04 -22.49 -16.47
CA THR A 28 5.29 -23.19 -17.53
C THR A 28 5.66 -24.67 -17.55
N GLY A 29 4.78 -25.51 -18.11
CA GLY A 29 5.00 -26.96 -18.24
C GLY A 29 5.27 -27.61 -16.88
N THR A 30 6.33 -28.42 -16.81
CA THR A 30 6.73 -29.17 -15.60
C THR A 30 7.24 -28.29 -14.47
N MET A 31 7.63 -27.04 -14.76
CA MET A 31 8.09 -26.06 -13.77
C MET A 31 6.95 -25.18 -13.24
N ARG A 32 5.72 -25.45 -13.62
CA ARG A 32 4.56 -24.69 -13.15
C ARG A 32 4.33 -24.93 -11.66
N ARG A 33 4.45 -23.85 -10.86
CA ARG A 33 4.24 -23.87 -9.41
C ARG A 33 3.07 -22.96 -9.04
N GLN A 34 2.11 -23.50 -8.30
CA GLN A 34 1.03 -22.70 -7.72
C GLN A 34 1.53 -21.93 -6.52
N VAL A 35 1.24 -20.61 -6.46
CA VAL A 35 1.67 -19.70 -5.40
C VAL A 35 0.49 -19.15 -4.62
N LEU A 36 -0.67 -19.00 -5.24
CA LEU A 36 -1.93 -18.67 -4.57
C LEU A 36 -2.94 -19.75 -4.87
N GLN A 37 -3.72 -20.17 -3.86
CA GLN A 37 -4.61 -21.32 -3.91
C GLN A 37 -6.01 -20.95 -3.40
N GLY A 38 -6.93 -20.55 -4.31
CA GLY A 38 -8.32 -20.28 -3.96
C GLY A 38 -8.48 -19.19 -2.89
N VAL A 39 -7.70 -18.09 -3.02
CA VAL A 39 -7.67 -17.02 -2.03
C VAL A 39 -8.95 -16.21 -2.09
N ASN A 40 -9.61 -16.07 -0.94
CA ASN A 40 -10.78 -15.22 -0.72
C ASN A 40 -10.41 -14.14 0.30
N LEU A 41 -10.64 -12.86 -0.03
CA LEU A 41 -10.37 -11.73 0.86
C LEU A 41 -11.24 -10.54 0.46
N SER A 42 -11.90 -9.94 1.43
CA SER A 42 -12.57 -8.66 1.25
C SER A 42 -11.92 -7.62 2.17
N VAL A 43 -11.69 -6.40 1.66
CA VAL A 43 -11.18 -5.25 2.43
C VAL A 43 -12.13 -4.09 2.22
N ALA A 44 -12.70 -3.58 3.29
CA ALA A 44 -13.62 -2.44 3.24
C ALA A 44 -12.88 -1.11 3.02
N ALA A 45 -13.61 -0.08 2.57
CA ALA A 45 -13.09 1.28 2.53
C ALA A 45 -12.78 1.75 3.97
N GLY A 46 -11.60 2.35 4.17
CA GLY A 46 -11.14 2.82 5.48
C GLY A 46 -10.65 1.71 6.42
N GLU A 47 -10.69 0.44 6.01
CA GLU A 47 -10.19 -0.69 6.80
C GLU A 47 -8.67 -0.84 6.65
N VAL A 48 -8.00 -1.16 7.75
CA VAL A 48 -6.59 -1.53 7.81
C VAL A 48 -6.45 -3.03 8.03
N VAL A 49 -6.05 -3.76 6.99
CA VAL A 49 -5.80 -5.20 7.04
C VAL A 49 -4.31 -5.46 7.00
N LEU A 50 -3.79 -6.18 8.00
CA LEU A 50 -2.42 -6.66 8.01
C LEU A 50 -2.36 -8.12 7.54
N LEU A 51 -1.44 -8.40 6.63
CA LEU A 51 -1.16 -9.71 6.07
C LEU A 51 0.17 -10.21 6.61
N THR A 52 0.14 -11.26 7.41
CA THR A 52 1.30 -11.93 8.00
C THR A 52 1.59 -13.27 7.30
N GLY A 53 2.68 -13.93 7.66
CA GLY A 53 3.01 -15.26 7.18
C GLY A 53 4.47 -15.41 6.75
N PRO A 54 4.97 -16.66 6.58
CA PRO A 54 6.37 -16.93 6.26
C PRO A 54 6.81 -16.35 4.92
N SER A 55 8.13 -16.19 4.74
CA SER A 55 8.70 -15.76 3.47
C SER A 55 8.36 -16.76 2.35
N GLY A 56 8.03 -16.24 1.16
CA GLY A 56 7.71 -17.08 0.00
C GLY A 56 6.29 -17.65 -0.03
N CYS A 57 5.43 -17.42 0.96
CA CYS A 57 4.05 -17.96 0.98
C CYS A 57 3.08 -17.28 -0.01
N GLY A 58 3.48 -16.19 -0.71
CA GLY A 58 2.67 -15.54 -1.76
C GLY A 58 2.21 -14.11 -1.47
N LYS A 59 2.55 -13.49 -0.32
CA LYS A 59 2.09 -12.14 0.08
C LYS A 59 2.36 -11.05 -0.97
N THR A 60 3.61 -10.93 -1.42
CA THR A 60 3.99 -9.96 -2.48
C THR A 60 3.28 -10.26 -3.81
N THR A 61 3.03 -11.55 -4.12
CA THR A 61 2.24 -11.94 -5.30
C THR A 61 0.82 -11.43 -5.18
N LEU A 62 0.18 -11.61 -4.02
CA LEU A 62 -1.16 -11.09 -3.75
C LEU A 62 -1.20 -9.57 -3.90
N LEU A 63 -0.27 -8.83 -3.24
CA LEU A 63 -0.19 -7.36 -3.37
C LEU A 63 -0.02 -6.91 -4.83
N THR A 64 0.79 -7.60 -5.63
CA THR A 64 1.02 -7.21 -7.04
C THR A 64 -0.18 -7.50 -7.94
N LEU A 65 -1.01 -8.51 -7.64
CA LEU A 65 -2.26 -8.78 -8.32
C LEU A 65 -3.31 -7.72 -7.98
N VAL A 66 -3.52 -7.45 -6.68
CA VAL A 66 -4.42 -6.39 -6.20
C VAL A 66 -3.99 -5.02 -6.72
N GLY A 67 -2.67 -4.75 -6.78
CA GLY A 67 -2.09 -3.53 -7.34
C GLY A 67 -2.17 -3.41 -8.88
N ALA A 68 -2.84 -4.35 -9.56
CA ALA A 68 -2.97 -4.39 -11.03
C ALA A 68 -1.61 -4.37 -11.77
N LEU A 69 -0.53 -4.86 -11.12
CA LEU A 69 0.80 -4.99 -11.72
C LEU A 69 0.95 -6.31 -12.47
N ARG A 70 0.16 -7.33 -12.10
CA ARG A 70 0.11 -8.64 -12.75
C ARG A 70 -1.29 -8.90 -13.31
N SER A 71 -1.38 -9.78 -14.30
CA SER A 71 -2.67 -10.25 -14.82
C SER A 71 -3.22 -11.35 -13.93
N VAL A 72 -4.52 -11.31 -13.70
CA VAL A 72 -5.27 -12.38 -13.01
C VAL A 72 -5.33 -13.60 -13.93
N GLN A 73 -4.99 -14.77 -13.41
CA GLN A 73 -4.99 -16.02 -14.16
C GLN A 73 -6.25 -16.84 -13.90
N GLN A 74 -6.70 -16.92 -12.64
CA GLN A 74 -7.90 -17.66 -12.23
C GLN A 74 -8.56 -16.92 -11.05
N GLY A 75 -9.89 -17.01 -10.98
CA GLY A 75 -10.69 -16.32 -9.97
C GLY A 75 -11.08 -14.91 -10.37
N SER A 76 -11.66 -14.16 -9.43
CA SER A 76 -12.05 -12.75 -9.59
C SER A 76 -11.22 -11.87 -8.64
N VAL A 77 -10.81 -10.70 -9.12
CA VAL A 77 -10.10 -9.67 -8.38
C VAL A 77 -10.77 -8.33 -8.65
N GLN A 78 -11.67 -7.93 -7.79
CA GLN A 78 -12.28 -6.60 -7.86
C GLN A 78 -11.52 -5.62 -6.97
N VAL A 79 -11.10 -4.49 -7.54
CA VAL A 79 -10.40 -3.43 -6.83
C VAL A 79 -11.05 -2.09 -7.13
N LEU A 80 -11.50 -1.39 -6.09
CA LEU A 80 -12.24 -0.13 -6.16
C LEU A 80 -13.45 -0.21 -7.11
N GLY A 81 -14.13 -1.38 -7.13
CA GLY A 81 -15.28 -1.67 -7.98
C GLY A 81 -14.94 -2.07 -9.42
N GLN A 82 -13.65 -2.20 -9.78
CA GLN A 82 -13.22 -2.63 -11.10
C GLN A 82 -12.71 -4.07 -11.07
N GLU A 83 -13.25 -4.95 -11.94
CA GLU A 83 -12.75 -6.31 -12.14
C GLU A 83 -11.44 -6.29 -12.94
N LEU A 84 -10.43 -7.04 -12.45
CA LEU A 84 -9.11 -7.16 -13.06
C LEU A 84 -8.94 -8.44 -13.91
N ALA A 85 -9.80 -9.46 -13.72
CA ALA A 85 -9.82 -10.62 -14.60
C ALA A 85 -10.23 -10.17 -16.00
N GLY A 86 -9.38 -10.43 -17.00
CA GLY A 86 -9.59 -9.97 -18.36
C GLY A 86 -9.34 -8.48 -18.62
N ALA A 87 -9.03 -7.67 -17.60
CA ALA A 87 -8.78 -6.23 -17.76
C ALA A 87 -7.59 -5.96 -18.69
N ASN A 88 -7.76 -5.04 -19.64
CA ASN A 88 -6.73 -4.65 -20.57
C ASN A 88 -5.68 -3.71 -19.90
N ARG A 89 -4.59 -3.41 -20.64
CA ARG A 89 -3.50 -2.57 -20.14
C ARG A 89 -3.96 -1.16 -19.72
N ARG A 90 -4.88 -0.54 -20.48
CA ARG A 90 -5.35 0.83 -20.22
C ARG A 90 -6.21 0.88 -18.96
N GLU A 91 -7.07 -0.10 -18.75
CA GLU A 91 -7.93 -0.24 -17.57
C GLU A 91 -7.07 -0.40 -16.31
N ARG A 92 -6.10 -1.34 -16.32
CA ARG A 92 -5.16 -1.52 -15.21
C ARG A 92 -4.33 -0.27 -14.93
N GLN A 93 -3.89 0.45 -15.98
CA GLN A 93 -3.14 1.70 -15.81
C GLN A 93 -3.99 2.81 -15.18
N ARG A 94 -5.28 2.91 -15.56
CA ARG A 94 -6.22 3.88 -14.98
C ARG A 94 -6.43 3.58 -13.50
N LEU A 95 -6.70 2.33 -13.15
CA LEU A 95 -6.90 1.90 -11.77
C LEU A 95 -5.69 2.21 -10.87
N ARG A 96 -4.47 1.93 -11.35
CA ARG A 96 -3.23 2.20 -10.60
C ARG A 96 -3.06 3.65 -10.16
N ARG A 97 -3.70 4.63 -10.81
CA ARG A 97 -3.67 6.03 -10.37
C ARG A 97 -4.39 6.26 -9.04
N SER A 98 -5.30 5.37 -8.66
CA SER A 98 -6.04 5.40 -7.40
C SER A 98 -5.44 4.49 -6.33
N ILE A 99 -4.31 3.83 -6.63
CA ILE A 99 -3.63 2.91 -5.73
C ILE A 99 -2.26 3.48 -5.37
N GLY A 100 -2.01 3.70 -4.10
CA GLY A 100 -0.68 3.97 -3.55
C GLY A 100 0.06 2.65 -3.32
N MET A 101 1.34 2.58 -3.69
CA MET A 101 2.11 1.37 -3.49
C MET A 101 3.46 1.68 -2.84
N ILE A 102 3.71 1.01 -1.72
CA ILE A 102 4.96 1.08 -0.96
C ILE A 102 5.64 -0.28 -1.09
N PHE A 103 6.83 -0.30 -1.69
CA PHE A 103 7.61 -1.51 -1.89
C PHE A 103 8.72 -1.62 -0.85
N GLN A 104 9.10 -2.82 -0.50
CA GLN A 104 10.23 -3.11 0.39
C GLN A 104 11.55 -2.49 -0.12
N GLY A 105 11.77 -2.44 -1.43
CA GLY A 105 12.97 -1.89 -2.06
C GLY A 105 12.95 -0.37 -2.29
N HIS A 106 12.04 0.40 -1.71
CA HIS A 106 11.82 1.85 -1.84
C HIS A 106 11.49 2.32 -3.28
N ASN A 107 12.14 1.79 -4.31
CA ASN A 107 11.96 2.09 -5.74
C ASN A 107 12.00 3.60 -6.05
N LEU A 108 12.93 4.34 -5.43
CA LEU A 108 13.15 5.76 -5.71
C LEU A 108 13.96 5.92 -7.01
N LEU A 109 13.63 6.94 -7.79
CA LEU A 109 14.42 7.33 -8.95
C LEU A 109 15.69 8.04 -8.48
N ARG A 110 16.85 7.46 -8.80
CA ARG A 110 18.15 7.89 -8.30
C ARG A 110 18.57 9.28 -8.76
N CYS A 111 18.06 9.73 -9.91
CA CYS A 111 18.34 11.04 -10.51
C CYS A 111 17.40 12.15 -10.00
N LEU A 112 16.40 11.83 -9.18
CA LEU A 112 15.44 12.78 -8.63
C LEU A 112 15.70 13.00 -7.14
N THR A 113 15.53 14.25 -6.68
CA THR A 113 15.56 14.59 -5.26
C THR A 113 14.41 13.94 -4.49
N ALA A 114 14.42 14.03 -3.16
CA ALA A 114 13.32 13.57 -2.31
C ALA A 114 11.99 14.26 -2.70
N GLU A 115 12.00 15.59 -2.85
CA GLU A 115 10.83 16.38 -3.28
C GLU A 115 10.32 15.91 -4.65
N GLN A 116 11.20 15.74 -5.63
CA GLN A 116 10.83 15.30 -6.98
C GLN A 116 10.31 13.86 -7.02
N ASN A 117 10.89 12.96 -6.22
CA ASN A 117 10.35 11.61 -6.08
C ASN A 117 8.92 11.60 -5.54
N VAL A 118 8.60 12.43 -4.53
CA VAL A 118 7.25 12.56 -4.00
C VAL A 118 6.31 13.23 -4.99
N GLN A 119 6.77 14.25 -5.72
CA GLN A 119 5.99 14.95 -6.74
C GLN A 119 5.47 14.02 -7.85
N MET A 120 6.20 12.94 -8.19
CA MET A 120 5.71 11.93 -9.14
C MET A 120 4.36 11.32 -8.72
N GLY A 121 4.08 11.20 -7.41
CA GLY A 121 2.76 10.78 -6.91
C GLY A 121 1.70 11.83 -7.23
N SER A 122 1.98 13.11 -6.97
CA SER A 122 1.06 14.22 -7.25
C SER A 122 0.85 14.46 -8.76
N ASP A 123 1.80 14.07 -9.62
CA ASP A 123 1.69 14.19 -11.08
C ASP A 123 0.59 13.29 -11.66
N LEU A 124 0.13 12.29 -10.91
CA LEU A 124 -1.00 11.45 -11.28
C LEU A 124 -2.36 12.17 -11.14
N LEU A 125 -2.39 13.30 -10.41
CA LEU A 125 -3.61 14.08 -10.14
C LEU A 125 -3.85 15.09 -11.27
N PRO A 126 -5.02 15.05 -11.94
CA PRO A 126 -5.34 16.00 -13.00
C PRO A 126 -5.60 17.40 -12.44
N GLY A 127 -5.32 18.42 -13.25
CA GLY A 127 -5.73 19.81 -12.98
C GLY A 127 -4.90 20.56 -11.93
N LEU A 128 -3.89 19.95 -11.34
CA LEU A 128 -3.00 20.63 -10.39
C LEU A 128 -1.87 21.37 -11.11
N SER A 129 -1.62 22.64 -10.74
CA SER A 129 -0.45 23.38 -11.23
C SER A 129 0.83 22.78 -10.62
N TYR A 130 1.98 23.01 -11.28
CA TYR A 130 3.30 22.60 -10.78
C TYR A 130 3.56 23.09 -9.36
N ARG A 131 3.23 24.36 -9.07
CA ARG A 131 3.42 24.96 -7.74
C ARG A 131 2.63 24.20 -6.67
N VAL A 132 1.35 23.90 -6.93
CA VAL A 132 0.50 23.18 -5.98
C VAL A 132 1.05 21.77 -5.71
N ARG A 133 1.45 21.05 -6.77
CA ARG A 133 2.05 19.71 -6.62
C ARG A 133 3.33 19.73 -5.78
N ARG A 134 4.19 20.72 -6.04
CA ARG A 134 5.42 20.92 -5.28
C ARG A 134 5.14 21.21 -3.80
N ASP A 135 4.21 22.11 -3.51
CA ASP A 135 3.86 22.44 -2.14
C ASP A 135 3.26 21.25 -1.40
N GLN A 136 2.39 20.45 -2.05
CA GLN A 136 1.89 19.19 -1.50
C GLN A 136 2.99 18.17 -1.24
N SER A 137 3.97 18.04 -2.14
CA SER A 137 5.10 17.13 -1.95
C SER A 137 5.92 17.49 -0.71
N ARG A 138 6.14 18.78 -0.47
CA ARG A 138 6.82 19.30 0.72
C ARG A 138 6.01 19.02 2.00
N GLU A 139 4.69 19.17 1.95
CA GLU A 139 3.83 18.85 3.09
C GLU A 139 3.89 17.37 3.45
N TRP A 140 3.87 16.47 2.46
CA TRP A 140 4.03 15.04 2.69
C TRP A 140 5.41 14.69 3.25
N LEU A 141 6.48 15.32 2.75
CA LEU A 141 7.83 15.11 3.31
C LEU A 141 7.92 15.59 4.76
N ARG A 142 7.32 16.74 5.10
CA ARG A 142 7.23 17.17 6.50
C ARG A 142 6.42 16.21 7.36
N ALA A 143 5.30 15.69 6.85
CA ALA A 143 4.45 14.73 7.56
C ALA A 143 5.17 13.42 7.92
N VAL A 144 6.18 13.03 7.13
CA VAL A 144 7.04 11.87 7.41
C VAL A 144 8.38 12.27 8.06
N GLY A 145 8.53 13.48 8.57
CA GLY A 145 9.72 13.96 9.29
C GLY A 145 10.95 14.19 8.40
N LEU A 146 10.74 14.58 7.12
CA LEU A 146 11.81 14.85 6.15
C LEU A 146 11.74 16.27 5.57
N GLY A 147 11.27 17.24 6.37
CA GLY A 147 11.13 18.64 5.93
C GLY A 147 12.43 19.31 5.52
N ASP A 148 13.57 18.88 6.08
CA ASP A 148 14.89 19.44 5.81
C ASP A 148 15.66 18.68 4.71
N GLU A 149 15.10 17.56 4.21
CA GLU A 149 15.76 16.64 3.27
C GLU A 149 15.27 16.79 1.82
N LEU A 150 14.51 17.84 1.51
CA LEU A 150 13.78 18.03 0.24
C LEU A 150 14.66 17.88 -1.00
N ASN A 151 15.88 18.42 -0.92
CA ASN A 151 16.81 18.52 -2.07
C ASN A 151 17.81 17.35 -2.13
N LYS A 152 17.82 16.43 -1.15
CA LYS A 152 18.73 15.30 -1.15
C LYS A 152 18.37 14.29 -2.23
N LEU A 153 19.39 13.74 -2.85
CA LEU A 153 19.26 12.59 -3.77
C LEU A 153 19.19 11.29 -2.97
N PRO A 154 18.61 10.21 -3.53
CA PRO A 154 18.48 8.94 -2.81
C PRO A 154 19.79 8.37 -2.26
N HIS A 155 20.95 8.63 -2.89
CA HIS A 155 22.22 8.15 -2.37
C HIS A 155 22.68 8.90 -1.10
N ASP A 156 22.19 10.12 -0.86
CA ASP A 156 22.48 10.92 0.34
C ASP A 156 21.53 10.63 1.50
N LEU A 157 20.52 9.75 1.29
CA LEU A 157 19.51 9.40 2.27
C LEU A 157 19.85 8.06 2.94
N SER A 158 19.60 7.94 4.24
CA SER A 158 19.63 6.65 4.95
C SER A 158 18.54 5.70 4.43
N GLY A 159 18.61 4.41 4.74
CA GLY A 159 17.58 3.43 4.40
C GLY A 159 16.19 3.84 4.91
N GLY A 160 16.09 4.25 6.18
CA GLY A 160 14.85 4.73 6.77
C GLY A 160 14.34 6.03 6.13
N GLN A 161 15.21 6.97 5.77
CA GLN A 161 14.84 8.17 5.04
C GLN A 161 14.29 7.84 3.64
N LYS A 162 14.94 6.93 2.90
CA LYS A 162 14.44 6.42 1.60
C LYS A 162 13.05 5.83 1.72
N GLN A 163 12.81 5.03 2.77
CA GLN A 163 11.50 4.43 3.01
C GLN A 163 10.44 5.51 3.27
N ARG A 164 10.74 6.50 4.09
CA ARG A 164 9.83 7.63 4.36
C ARG A 164 9.52 8.45 3.10
N VAL A 165 10.50 8.67 2.21
CA VAL A 165 10.25 9.30 0.89
C VAL A 165 9.33 8.43 0.02
N ALA A 166 9.51 7.10 0.00
CA ALA A 166 8.64 6.19 -0.75
C ALA A 166 7.21 6.21 -0.22
N ILE A 167 7.03 6.29 1.10
CA ILE A 167 5.72 6.44 1.75
C ILE A 167 5.08 7.77 1.35
N ALA A 168 5.79 8.89 1.49
CA ALA A 168 5.31 10.21 1.10
C ALA A 168 4.88 10.24 -0.37
N ARG A 169 5.64 9.61 -1.27
CA ARG A 169 5.31 9.46 -2.69
C ARG A 169 4.00 8.71 -2.91
N ALA A 170 3.79 7.59 -2.21
CA ALA A 170 2.57 6.80 -2.33
C ALA A 170 1.34 7.59 -1.86
N LEU A 171 1.49 8.41 -0.81
CA LEU A 171 0.42 9.22 -0.24
C LEU A 171 0.11 10.49 -1.05
N ALA A 172 1.09 11.03 -1.75
CA ALA A 172 0.93 12.24 -2.58
C ALA A 172 -0.05 12.06 -3.74
N ALA A 173 -0.33 10.82 -4.14
CA ALA A 173 -1.36 10.47 -5.12
C ALA A 173 -2.79 10.51 -4.55
N HIS A 174 -3.00 10.77 -3.26
CA HIS A 174 -4.29 10.67 -2.56
C HIS A 174 -5.01 9.35 -2.87
N PRO A 175 -4.39 8.20 -2.57
CA PRO A 175 -4.91 6.89 -2.97
C PRO A 175 -6.20 6.53 -2.23
N ARG A 176 -7.09 5.79 -2.91
CA ARG A 176 -8.25 5.16 -2.29
C ARG A 176 -7.94 3.78 -1.72
N LEU A 177 -6.84 3.17 -2.19
CA LEU A 177 -6.29 1.91 -1.70
C LEU A 177 -4.77 2.07 -1.55
N LEU A 178 -4.24 1.73 -0.38
CA LEU A 178 -2.81 1.69 -0.12
C LEU A 178 -2.36 0.24 0.05
N LEU A 179 -1.39 -0.16 -0.75
CA LEU A 179 -0.73 -1.46 -0.67
C LEU A 179 0.69 -1.26 -0.17
N ALA A 180 1.07 -1.94 0.90
CA ALA A 180 2.38 -1.78 1.50
C ALA A 180 3.05 -3.15 1.72
N ASP A 181 4.25 -3.32 1.17
CA ASP A 181 5.08 -4.51 1.34
C ASP A 181 6.24 -4.16 2.29
N GLU A 182 6.15 -4.59 3.56
CA GLU A 182 7.12 -4.37 4.63
C GLU A 182 7.50 -2.87 4.82
N PRO A 183 6.53 -1.95 5.02
CA PRO A 183 6.81 -0.52 5.01
C PRO A 183 7.67 -0.03 6.19
N THR A 184 7.81 -0.82 7.26
CA THR A 184 8.59 -0.48 8.46
C THR A 184 9.93 -1.20 8.57
N ALA A 185 10.25 -2.12 7.64
CA ALA A 185 11.44 -2.98 7.75
C ALA A 185 12.78 -2.23 7.85
N ALA A 186 12.87 -1.03 7.27
CA ALA A 186 14.06 -0.19 7.30
C ALA A 186 14.00 0.95 8.34
N LEU A 187 12.98 0.96 9.22
CA LEU A 187 12.73 2.01 10.20
C LEU A 187 13.06 1.52 11.62
N ASP A 188 13.54 2.44 12.45
CA ASP A 188 13.57 2.24 13.89
C ASP A 188 12.15 2.14 14.46
N SER A 189 12.03 1.66 15.71
CA SER A 189 10.73 1.37 16.32
C SER A 189 9.82 2.59 16.42
N GLN A 190 10.36 3.74 16.78
CA GLN A 190 9.58 4.97 16.96
C GLN A 190 9.10 5.49 15.60
N THR A 191 10.02 5.64 14.65
CA THR A 191 9.68 6.10 13.29
C THR A 191 8.71 5.15 12.60
N GLY A 192 8.89 3.83 12.76
CA GLY A 192 7.97 2.83 12.22
C GLY A 192 6.56 3.01 12.77
N ARG A 193 6.43 3.22 14.08
CA ARG A 193 5.14 3.47 14.74
C ARG A 193 4.48 4.76 14.23
N GLU A 194 5.22 5.86 14.14
CA GLU A 194 4.72 7.15 13.64
C GLU A 194 4.17 7.05 12.22
N VAL A 195 4.90 6.35 11.34
CA VAL A 195 4.46 6.09 9.96
C VAL A 195 3.17 5.31 9.93
N VAL A 196 3.07 4.25 10.69
CA VAL A 196 1.90 3.38 10.67
C VAL A 196 0.68 4.08 11.27
N GLU A 197 0.84 4.90 12.29
CA GLU A 197 -0.24 5.76 12.81
C GLU A 197 -0.66 6.83 11.78
N LEU A 198 0.26 7.32 10.95
CA LEU A 198 -0.09 8.19 9.82
C LEU A 198 -0.98 7.43 8.82
N LEU A 199 -0.62 6.19 8.45
CA LEU A 199 -1.43 5.37 7.54
C LEU A 199 -2.81 5.05 8.11
N ARG A 200 -2.90 4.76 9.42
CA ARG A 200 -4.17 4.53 10.12
C ARG A 200 -5.06 5.76 10.12
N ARG A 201 -4.50 6.95 10.37
CA ARG A 201 -5.25 8.21 10.27
C ARG A 201 -5.80 8.43 8.87
N LEU A 202 -4.99 8.20 7.83
CA LEU A 202 -5.44 8.31 6.44
C LEU A 202 -6.58 7.34 6.11
N ALA A 203 -6.51 6.10 6.61
CA ALA A 203 -7.59 5.13 6.46
C ALA A 203 -8.90 5.67 7.06
N ARG A 204 -8.86 6.15 8.30
CA ARG A 204 -10.05 6.66 9.01
C ARG A 204 -10.59 7.97 8.46
N ASP A 205 -9.70 8.94 8.20
CA ASP A 205 -10.10 10.31 7.86
C ASP A 205 -10.50 10.47 6.39
N GLN A 206 -9.94 9.63 5.51
CA GLN A 206 -10.14 9.72 4.05
C GLN A 206 -10.82 8.50 3.44
N GLY A 207 -11.15 7.48 4.25
CA GLY A 207 -11.72 6.24 3.75
C GLY A 207 -10.76 5.42 2.88
N CYS A 208 -9.45 5.66 2.97
CA CYS A 208 -8.43 4.91 2.24
C CYS A 208 -8.31 3.49 2.82
N ALA A 209 -8.59 2.46 2.03
CA ALA A 209 -8.34 1.09 2.45
C ALA A 209 -6.83 0.82 2.49
N VAL A 210 -6.36 0.06 3.49
CA VAL A 210 -4.94 -0.29 3.64
C VAL A 210 -4.79 -1.80 3.71
N LEU A 211 -4.03 -2.38 2.77
CA LEU A 211 -3.59 -3.78 2.83
C LEU A 211 -2.06 -3.79 2.94
N MET A 212 -1.56 -4.22 4.10
CA MET A 212 -0.14 -4.13 4.43
C MET A 212 0.42 -5.51 4.78
N VAL A 213 1.52 -5.88 4.15
CA VAL A 213 2.34 -7.04 4.56
C VAL A 213 3.33 -6.59 5.62
N THR A 214 3.42 -7.32 6.71
CA THR A 214 4.40 -7.05 7.76
C THR A 214 4.77 -8.30 8.55
N HIS A 215 5.99 -8.32 9.08
CA HIS A 215 6.47 -9.25 10.10
C HIS A 215 6.71 -8.55 11.44
N ASP A 216 6.42 -7.25 11.52
CA ASP A 216 6.70 -6.46 12.71
C ASP A 216 5.58 -6.59 13.75
N PRO A 217 5.82 -7.29 14.88
CA PRO A 217 4.81 -7.47 15.92
C PRO A 217 4.40 -6.16 16.60
N ARG A 218 5.24 -5.12 16.51
CA ARG A 218 5.05 -3.83 17.18
C ARG A 218 3.91 -2.99 16.58
N ILE A 219 3.42 -3.38 15.39
CA ILE A 219 2.38 -2.63 14.67
C ILE A 219 1.09 -3.45 14.46
N LEU A 220 0.99 -4.64 15.04
CA LEU A 220 -0.19 -5.49 14.84
C LEU A 220 -1.46 -4.90 15.49
N ASP A 221 -1.31 -4.10 16.52
CA ASP A 221 -2.40 -3.45 17.26
C ASP A 221 -3.15 -2.38 16.46
N ILE A 222 -2.55 -1.84 15.41
CA ILE A 222 -3.19 -0.83 14.56
C ILE A 222 -4.19 -1.42 13.56
N ALA A 223 -4.11 -2.72 13.28
CA ALA A 223 -4.96 -3.40 12.32
C ALA A 223 -6.42 -3.40 12.76
N ASP A 224 -7.34 -3.25 11.82
CA ASP A 224 -8.74 -3.59 12.04
C ASP A 224 -8.94 -5.11 11.92
N ARG A 225 -8.19 -5.75 11.01
CA ARG A 225 -8.14 -7.22 10.85
C ARG A 225 -6.72 -7.70 10.61
N LEU A 226 -6.45 -8.92 11.09
CA LEU A 226 -5.20 -9.64 10.87
C LEU A 226 -5.51 -10.91 10.06
N VAL A 227 -4.78 -11.10 8.97
CA VAL A 227 -4.91 -12.25 8.08
C VAL A 227 -3.55 -12.91 7.92
N ARG A 228 -3.49 -14.22 8.06
CA ARG A 228 -2.26 -15.00 7.90
C ARG A 228 -2.29 -15.72 6.56
N MET A 229 -1.18 -15.64 5.82
CA MET A 229 -0.97 -16.43 4.62
C MET A 229 0.01 -17.56 4.88
N GLU A 230 -0.37 -18.78 4.52
CA GLU A 230 0.45 -19.97 4.62
C GLU A 230 0.21 -20.84 3.38
N ASP A 231 1.28 -21.26 2.70
CA ASP A 231 1.24 -22.07 1.47
C ASP A 231 0.24 -21.59 0.41
N GLY A 232 0.16 -20.27 0.22
CA GLY A 232 -0.71 -19.64 -0.77
C GLY A 232 -2.19 -19.56 -0.40
N ARG A 233 -2.56 -19.88 0.83
CA ARG A 233 -3.93 -19.80 1.36
C ARG A 233 -4.01 -18.75 2.46
N LEU A 234 -5.20 -18.14 2.64
CA LEU A 234 -5.45 -17.18 3.70
C LEU A 234 -6.24 -17.83 4.84
N PHE A 235 -5.88 -17.41 6.06
CA PHE A 235 -6.53 -17.76 7.31
C PHE A 235 -6.80 -16.47 8.09
N GLU A 236 -8.01 -16.30 8.60
CA GLU A 236 -8.30 -15.22 9.51
C GLU A 236 -7.58 -15.49 10.84
N GLU A 237 -6.92 -14.46 11.37
CA GLU A 237 -6.21 -14.55 12.64
C GLU A 237 -6.90 -13.65 13.66
N ALA A 238 -7.13 -14.18 14.87
CA ALA A 238 -7.66 -13.35 15.95
C ALA A 238 -6.64 -12.27 16.29
N LYS A 239 -7.09 -11.03 16.52
CA LYS A 239 -6.21 -9.97 17.02
C LYS A 239 -5.54 -10.44 18.31
N PRO A 240 -4.22 -10.25 18.47
CA PRO A 240 -3.59 -10.45 19.77
C PRO A 240 -4.32 -9.59 20.80
N ALA A 241 -4.74 -10.19 21.90
CA ALA A 241 -5.29 -9.43 23.02
C ALA A 241 -4.27 -8.36 23.39
N LEU A 242 -4.71 -7.08 23.43
CA LEU A 242 -3.87 -5.99 23.92
C LEU A 242 -3.35 -6.36 25.30
N ILE A 243 -2.08 -6.74 25.40
CA ILE A 243 -1.42 -6.86 26.70
C ILE A 243 -1.33 -5.41 27.19
N ALA A 244 -2.11 -5.09 28.23
CA ALA A 244 -2.05 -3.79 28.87
C ALA A 244 -0.58 -3.55 29.29
N PRO A 245 -0.02 -2.36 29.03
CA PRO A 245 1.32 -2.04 29.51
C PRO A 245 1.34 -2.11 31.05
N HIS A 246 2.27 -2.86 31.59
CA HIS A 246 2.59 -2.89 33.03
C HIS A 246 3.22 -1.59 33.47
#